data_9c84e6ffdd739566705aa3e994abe140
#
_entry.id   9c84e6ffdd739566705aa3e994abe140
#
_cell.length_a   1.000
_cell.length_b   1.000
_cell.length_c   1.000
_cell.angle_alpha   90.00
_cell.angle_beta   90.00
_cell.angle_gamma   90.00
#
_symmetry.space_group_name_H-M   'P 1'
#
loop_
_entity.id
_entity.type
_entity.pdbx_description
1 polymer ?
#
loop_
_entity_poly.entity_id
_entity_poly.type
_entity_poly.pdbx_seq_one_letter_code
_entity_poly.pdbx_strand_id
1 'polypeptide(L)'
;MRKWMTSLLLTLLALPASAEQQKTIKDIEVHYSAFNSTFLTPKVASSYQLTRNGYTAILNISVLDRASLGKPATEAKLTGHAKNLIGNLRELSFKQVKEGNAIYYLAEVPISNEEMLTFDIDVDAGLKGAGKLTFSQKFYTEQ
;
A
#
# COMPACT_ATOMS: atom_id res chain seq x y z
N MET A 1 -38.67 3.67 4.31
CA MET A 1 -37.79 4.55 5.05
C MET A 1 -36.44 3.95 5.29
N ARG A 2 -36.38 2.77 5.83
CA ARG A 2 -35.09 2.11 6.10
C ARG A 2 -34.29 1.85 4.85
N LYS A 3 -34.98 1.63 3.73
CA LYS A 3 -34.31 1.34 2.46
C LYS A 3 -33.47 2.49 1.96
N TRP A 4 -33.90 3.73 2.19
CA TRP A 4 -33.12 4.87 1.74
C TRP A 4 -31.83 5.00 2.55
N MET A 5 -31.89 4.72 3.84
CA MET A 5 -30.69 4.79 4.68
C MET A 5 -29.67 3.77 4.21
N THR A 6 -30.13 2.58 3.85
CA THR A 6 -29.25 1.54 3.33
C THR A 6 -28.59 1.97 2.03
N SER A 7 -29.35 2.58 1.12
CA SER A 7 -28.80 3.06 -0.14
C SER A 7 -27.75 4.13 0.07
N LEU A 8 -27.99 5.02 1.03
CA LEU A 8 -27.04 6.08 1.34
C LEU A 8 -25.73 5.50 1.86
N LEU A 9 -25.81 4.49 2.73
CA LEU A 9 -24.63 3.83 3.24
C LEU A 9 -23.82 3.18 2.14
N LEU A 10 -24.48 2.53 1.20
CA LEU A 10 -23.81 1.90 0.06
C LEU A 10 -23.06 2.92 -0.77
N THR A 11 -23.68 4.08 -0.97
CA THR A 11 -23.03 5.16 -1.73
C THR A 11 -21.75 5.64 -1.05
N LEU A 12 -21.79 5.79 0.26
CA LEU A 12 -20.61 6.20 1.03
C LEU A 12 -19.52 5.16 0.97
N LEU A 13 -19.89 3.87 1.04
CA LEU A 13 -18.91 2.80 0.98
C LEU A 13 -18.25 2.68 -0.37
N ALA A 14 -18.91 3.14 -1.43
CA ALA A 14 -18.34 3.08 -2.76
C ALA A 14 -17.20 4.07 -2.96
N LEU A 15 -17.18 5.19 -2.21
CA LEU A 15 -16.16 6.19 -2.38
C LEU A 15 -14.76 5.72 -2.01
N PRO A 16 -14.54 5.02 -0.88
CA PRO A 16 -13.21 4.55 -0.54
C PRO A 16 -12.69 3.44 -1.44
N ALA A 17 -13.57 2.76 -2.16
CA ALA A 17 -13.18 1.62 -2.97
C ALA A 17 -12.16 1.98 -4.04
N SER A 18 -12.17 3.23 -4.52
CA SER A 18 -11.23 3.67 -5.54
C SER A 18 -9.80 3.84 -5.01
N ALA A 19 -9.65 3.98 -3.69
CA ALA A 19 -8.35 4.19 -3.08
C ALA A 19 -7.67 2.87 -2.72
N GLU A 20 -8.42 1.78 -2.70
CA GLU A 20 -7.86 0.49 -2.32
C GLU A 20 -7.60 -0.35 -3.55
N GLN A 21 -6.39 -0.89 -3.64
CA GLN A 21 -5.95 -1.65 -4.79
C GLN A 21 -5.49 -3.02 -4.35
N GLN A 22 -5.75 -4.02 -5.18
CA GLN A 22 -5.34 -5.36 -4.84
C GLN A 22 -5.03 -6.18 -6.08
N LYS A 23 -4.19 -7.19 -5.91
CA LYS A 23 -3.84 -8.14 -6.95
C LYS A 23 -3.78 -9.54 -6.35
N THR A 24 -4.36 -10.50 -7.05
CA THR A 24 -4.31 -11.91 -6.65
C THR A 24 -3.16 -12.59 -7.34
N ILE A 25 -2.33 -13.30 -6.58
CA ILE A 25 -1.23 -14.09 -7.09
C ILE A 25 -1.37 -15.47 -6.44
N LYS A 26 -1.76 -16.48 -7.23
CA LYS A 26 -1.98 -17.84 -6.73
C LYS A 26 -2.89 -17.83 -5.50
N ASP A 27 -2.38 -18.16 -4.33
CA ASP A 27 -3.18 -18.26 -3.10
C ASP A 27 -3.00 -17.04 -2.20
N ILE A 28 -2.42 -15.96 -2.70
CA ILE A 28 -2.30 -14.74 -1.92
C ILE A 28 -3.05 -13.59 -2.58
N GLU A 29 -3.44 -12.65 -1.75
CA GLU A 29 -4.10 -11.41 -2.15
C GLU A 29 -3.24 -10.27 -1.66
N VAL A 30 -2.69 -9.50 -2.58
CA VAL A 30 -1.78 -8.40 -2.25
C VAL A 30 -2.55 -7.10 -2.30
N HIS A 31 -2.67 -6.44 -1.17
CA HIS A 31 -3.30 -5.13 -1.07
C HIS A 31 -2.22 -4.07 -1.01
N TYR A 32 -2.41 -3.00 -1.75
CA TYR A 32 -1.39 -1.96 -1.83
C TYR A 32 -2.01 -0.59 -1.95
N SER A 33 -1.35 0.38 -1.35
CA SER A 33 -1.73 1.78 -1.49
C SER A 33 -0.50 2.64 -1.26
N ALA A 34 -0.50 3.81 -1.89
CA ALA A 34 0.57 4.78 -1.70
C ALA A 34 -0.07 6.14 -1.43
N PHE A 35 0.45 6.84 -0.44
CA PHE A 35 -0.14 8.12 -0.02
C PHE A 35 0.94 9.02 0.56
N ASN A 36 0.65 10.31 0.63
CA ASN A 36 1.59 11.24 1.24
C ASN A 36 1.73 10.95 2.73
N SER A 37 2.95 11.02 3.23
CA SER A 37 3.22 10.72 4.65
C SER A 37 2.48 11.67 5.58
N THR A 38 2.05 12.83 5.09
CA THR A 38 1.27 13.78 5.88
C THR A 38 -0.11 13.27 6.24
N PHE A 39 -0.60 12.23 5.56
CA PHE A 39 -1.85 11.57 5.95
C PHE A 39 -1.74 10.84 7.27
N LEU A 40 -0.54 10.45 7.67
CA LEU A 40 -0.32 9.84 8.97
C LEU A 40 -0.42 10.89 10.06
N THR A 41 -0.90 10.49 11.25
CA THR A 41 -0.76 11.38 12.39
C THR A 41 0.69 11.40 12.82
N PRO A 42 1.14 12.49 13.49
CA PRO A 42 2.51 12.51 14.01
C PRO A 42 2.80 11.34 14.94
N LYS A 43 1.81 10.91 15.72
CA LYS A 43 1.99 9.81 16.65
C LYS A 43 2.24 8.49 15.92
N VAL A 44 1.47 8.21 14.87
CA VAL A 44 1.64 6.98 14.09
C VAL A 44 2.98 7.00 13.38
N ALA A 45 3.33 8.11 12.76
CA ALA A 45 4.63 8.22 12.08
C ALA A 45 5.78 7.98 13.06
N SER A 46 5.69 8.56 14.24
CA SER A 46 6.74 8.37 15.25
C SER A 46 6.80 6.93 15.74
N SER A 47 5.63 6.30 15.93
CA SER A 47 5.57 4.93 16.43
C SER A 47 6.23 3.94 15.48
N TYR A 48 6.11 4.18 14.18
CA TYR A 48 6.68 3.29 13.17
C TYR A 48 7.99 3.82 12.60
N GLN A 49 8.51 4.92 13.15
CA GLN A 49 9.76 5.53 12.72
C GLN A 49 9.73 5.90 11.24
N LEU A 50 8.63 6.52 10.83
CA LEU A 50 8.42 6.97 9.46
C LEU A 50 8.58 8.47 9.38
N THR A 51 9.15 8.92 8.26
CA THR A 51 9.29 10.35 7.97
C THR A 51 7.95 10.92 7.56
N ARG A 52 7.52 12.00 8.22
CA ARG A 52 6.27 12.67 7.91
C ARG A 52 6.57 14.09 7.44
N ASN A 53 6.50 14.29 6.13
CA ASN A 53 6.66 15.62 5.54
C ASN A 53 6.00 15.64 4.17
N GLY A 54 5.96 16.82 3.56
CA GLY A 54 5.28 17.02 2.28
C GLY A 54 6.01 16.43 1.07
N TYR A 55 7.19 15.88 1.25
CA TYR A 55 8.04 15.38 0.16
C TYR A 55 8.30 13.88 0.25
N THR A 56 7.59 13.18 1.12
CA THR A 56 7.75 11.75 1.31
C THR A 56 6.40 11.08 1.23
N ALA A 57 6.31 10.04 0.41
CA ALA A 57 5.14 9.19 0.35
C ALA A 57 5.42 7.89 1.10
N ILE A 58 4.35 7.23 1.50
CA ILE A 58 4.41 5.92 2.15
C ILE A 58 3.75 4.92 1.21
N LEU A 59 4.46 3.84 0.92
CA LEU A 59 3.89 2.69 0.24
C LEU A 59 3.54 1.65 1.29
N ASN A 60 2.29 1.22 1.30
CA ASN A 60 1.78 0.24 2.26
C ASN A 60 1.33 -1.00 1.51
N ILE A 61 1.88 -2.16 1.87
CA ILE A 61 1.51 -3.42 1.27
C ILE A 61 1.11 -4.41 2.36
N SER A 62 0.00 -5.12 2.13
CA SER A 62 -0.45 -6.22 2.99
C SER A 62 -0.64 -7.44 2.13
N VAL A 63 -0.25 -8.61 2.65
CA VAL A 63 -0.38 -9.87 1.93
C VAL A 63 -1.27 -10.79 2.75
N LEU A 64 -2.36 -11.24 2.13
CA LEU A 64 -3.33 -12.10 2.79
C LEU A 64 -3.32 -13.49 2.17
N ASP A 65 -3.53 -14.50 3.00
CA ASP A 65 -3.66 -15.88 2.56
C ASP A 65 -5.11 -16.12 2.15
N ARG A 66 -5.38 -16.12 0.85
CA ARG A 66 -6.76 -16.27 0.38
C ARG A 66 -7.25 -17.70 0.36
N ALA A 67 -6.37 -18.65 0.59
CA ALA A 67 -6.75 -20.06 0.67
C ALA A 67 -7.24 -20.44 2.07
N SER A 68 -6.96 -19.61 3.07
CA SER A 68 -7.36 -19.86 4.45
C SER A 68 -8.64 -19.09 4.79
N LEU A 69 -9.43 -19.63 5.69
CA LEU A 69 -10.68 -19.02 6.12
C LEU A 69 -10.38 -17.67 6.77
N GLY A 70 -11.15 -16.65 6.39
CA GLY A 70 -10.97 -15.31 6.96
C GLY A 70 -9.81 -14.53 6.36
N LYS A 71 -9.11 -15.09 5.39
CA LYS A 71 -7.97 -14.44 4.72
C LYS A 71 -7.00 -13.81 5.71
N PRO A 72 -6.36 -14.61 6.56
CA PRO A 72 -5.42 -14.06 7.53
C PRO A 72 -4.20 -13.45 6.84
N ALA A 73 -3.58 -12.48 7.52
CA ALA A 73 -2.33 -11.93 7.05
C ALA A 73 -1.26 -13.01 7.00
N THR A 74 -0.41 -12.94 5.98
CA THR A 74 0.70 -13.87 5.86
C THR A 74 1.98 -13.08 5.62
N GLU A 75 3.09 -13.64 6.06
CA GLU A 75 4.37 -12.99 5.84
C GLU A 75 4.84 -13.20 4.42
N ALA A 76 5.57 -12.23 3.91
CA ALA A 76 6.10 -12.31 2.56
C ALA A 76 7.41 -11.54 2.52
N LYS A 77 8.23 -11.88 1.55
CA LYS A 77 9.45 -11.15 1.28
C LYS A 77 9.16 -10.18 0.14
N LEU A 78 9.46 -8.91 0.36
CA LEU A 78 9.19 -7.87 -0.63
C LEU A 78 10.46 -7.14 -0.98
N THR A 79 10.72 -7.01 -2.27
CA THR A 79 11.81 -6.20 -2.79
C THR A 79 11.30 -5.45 -4.00
N GLY A 80 11.89 -4.32 -4.30
CA GLY A 80 11.46 -3.58 -5.48
C GLY A 80 11.98 -2.18 -5.52
N HIS A 81 11.47 -1.45 -6.49
CA HIS A 81 11.89 -0.08 -6.71
C HIS A 81 10.73 0.74 -7.27
N ALA A 82 10.89 2.05 -7.20
CA ALA A 82 10.03 3.01 -7.87
C ALA A 82 10.87 3.74 -8.91
N LYS A 83 10.28 4.01 -10.08
CA LYS A 83 10.97 4.67 -11.18
C LYS A 83 10.10 5.79 -11.71
N ASN A 84 10.71 6.96 -11.95
CA ASN A 84 9.98 8.07 -12.55
C ASN A 84 10.11 8.03 -14.08
N LEU A 85 9.48 9.01 -14.74
CA LEU A 85 9.43 9.01 -16.21
C LEU A 85 10.79 9.23 -16.87
N ILE A 86 11.74 9.85 -16.18
CA ILE A 86 13.08 10.06 -16.74
C ILE A 86 14.04 8.94 -16.36
N GLY A 87 13.53 7.89 -15.69
CA GLY A 87 14.33 6.71 -15.43
C GLY A 87 15.08 6.68 -14.12
N ASN A 88 14.84 7.63 -13.21
CA ASN A 88 15.46 7.59 -11.89
C ASN A 88 14.85 6.48 -11.06
N LEU A 89 15.70 5.62 -10.52
CA LEU A 89 15.29 4.50 -9.69
C LEU A 89 15.45 4.84 -8.22
N ARG A 90 14.47 4.42 -7.42
CA ARG A 90 14.51 4.55 -5.97
C ARG A 90 14.25 3.18 -5.39
N GLU A 91 15.26 2.63 -4.73
CA GLU A 91 15.12 1.34 -4.08
C GLU A 91 14.14 1.44 -2.94
N LEU A 92 13.29 0.42 -2.80
CA LEU A 92 12.31 0.36 -1.72
C LEU A 92 12.85 -0.50 -0.60
N SER A 93 12.80 0.05 0.62
CA SER A 93 13.20 -0.66 1.82
C SER A 93 11.96 -0.87 2.66
N PHE A 94 11.49 -2.10 2.74
CA PHE A 94 10.24 -2.41 3.43
C PHE A 94 10.47 -2.70 4.89
N LYS A 95 9.64 -2.09 5.72
CA LYS A 95 9.63 -2.29 7.17
C LYS A 95 8.37 -3.06 7.52
N GLN A 96 8.53 -4.20 8.19
CA GLN A 96 7.38 -4.99 8.62
C GLN A 96 6.83 -4.45 9.93
N VAL A 97 5.53 -4.21 9.96
CA VAL A 97 4.82 -3.74 11.16
C VAL A 97 3.68 -4.71 11.43
N LYS A 98 3.66 -5.24 12.63
CA LYS A 98 2.58 -6.13 13.09
C LYS A 98 1.69 -5.38 14.05
N GLU A 99 0.39 -5.33 13.72
CA GLU A 99 -0.63 -4.66 14.53
C GLU A 99 -1.76 -5.66 14.75
N GLY A 100 -1.83 -6.24 15.95
CA GLY A 100 -2.79 -7.29 16.19
C GLY A 100 -2.57 -8.45 15.24
N ASN A 101 -3.58 -8.76 14.43
CA ASN A 101 -3.48 -9.83 13.45
C ASN A 101 -3.07 -9.34 12.07
N ALA A 102 -2.84 -8.05 11.91
CA ALA A 102 -2.48 -7.48 10.62
C ALA A 102 -0.96 -7.39 10.48
N ILE A 103 -0.47 -7.51 9.25
CA ILE A 103 0.93 -7.33 8.93
C ILE A 103 1.01 -6.31 7.81
N TYR A 104 1.73 -5.22 8.04
CA TYR A 104 1.94 -4.18 7.04
C TYR A 104 3.40 -4.12 6.66
N TYR A 105 3.66 -3.91 5.39
CA TYR A 105 5.00 -3.65 4.87
C TYR A 105 5.03 -2.22 4.37
N LEU A 106 5.83 -1.38 5.03
CA LEU A 106 5.84 0.05 4.77
C LEU A 106 7.18 0.46 4.19
N ALA A 107 7.15 1.26 3.13
CA ALA A 107 8.36 1.81 2.52
C ALA A 107 8.18 3.31 2.33
N GLU A 108 9.23 4.06 2.64
CA GLU A 108 9.26 5.50 2.40
C GLU A 108 9.77 5.76 1.00
N VAL A 109 9.11 6.68 0.31
CA VAL A 109 9.46 7.01 -1.07
C VAL A 109 9.58 8.52 -1.19
N PRO A 110 10.77 9.06 -1.50
CA PRO A 110 10.88 10.48 -1.79
C PRO A 110 10.09 10.81 -3.05
N ILE A 111 9.37 11.92 -3.03
CA ILE A 111 8.55 12.32 -4.17
C ILE A 111 8.81 13.79 -4.52
N SER A 112 8.58 14.13 -5.78
CA SER A 112 8.56 15.50 -6.27
C SER A 112 7.14 15.85 -6.70
N ASN A 113 6.86 17.14 -6.85
CA ASN A 113 5.52 17.56 -7.21
C ASN A 113 5.16 17.11 -8.61
N GLU A 114 3.94 16.59 -8.77
CA GLU A 114 3.40 16.09 -10.04
C GLU A 114 4.26 14.99 -10.66
N GLU A 115 4.92 14.21 -9.81
CA GLU A 115 5.81 13.15 -10.29
C GLU A 115 5.04 11.84 -10.45
N MET A 116 5.15 11.23 -11.63
CA MET A 116 4.60 9.91 -11.87
C MET A 116 5.64 8.86 -11.51
N LEU A 117 5.29 7.97 -10.59
CA LEU A 117 6.17 6.87 -10.21
C LEU A 117 5.54 5.55 -10.62
N THR A 118 6.35 4.68 -11.19
CA THR A 118 5.97 3.30 -11.47
C THR A 118 6.67 2.40 -10.46
N PHE A 119 5.88 1.66 -9.71
CA PHE A 119 6.36 0.73 -8.71
C PHE A 119 6.47 -0.66 -9.31
N ASP A 120 7.60 -1.31 -9.09
CA ASP A 120 7.85 -2.67 -9.56
C ASP A 120 8.34 -3.46 -8.35
N ILE A 121 7.49 -4.36 -7.85
CA ILE A 121 7.71 -5.01 -6.57
C ILE A 121 7.61 -6.51 -6.74
N ASP A 122 8.60 -7.22 -6.23
CA ASP A 122 8.56 -8.67 -6.17
C ASP A 122 7.99 -9.09 -4.81
N VAL A 123 6.91 -9.86 -4.86
CA VAL A 123 6.23 -10.37 -3.67
C VAL A 123 6.45 -11.86 -3.62
N ASP A 124 6.99 -12.37 -2.52
CA ASP A 124 7.29 -13.78 -2.37
C ASP A 124 6.75 -14.28 -1.03
N ALA A 125 5.65 -15.00 -1.09
CA ALA A 125 5.04 -15.64 0.08
C ALA A 125 5.27 -17.15 0.06
N GLY A 126 6.33 -17.60 -0.61
CA GLY A 126 6.68 -19.01 -0.68
C GLY A 126 5.68 -19.82 -1.48
N LEU A 127 5.28 -20.95 -0.96
CA LEU A 127 4.38 -21.86 -1.64
C LEU A 127 2.99 -21.27 -1.85
N LYS A 128 2.62 -20.27 -1.07
CA LYS A 128 1.31 -19.62 -1.21
C LYS A 128 1.22 -18.79 -2.47
N GLY A 129 2.34 -18.25 -2.92
CA GLY A 129 2.38 -17.48 -4.16
C GLY A 129 3.56 -16.55 -4.19
N ALA A 130 4.06 -16.32 -5.40
CA ALA A 130 5.14 -15.36 -5.65
C ALA A 130 4.93 -14.75 -7.02
N GLY A 131 5.19 -13.46 -7.15
CA GLY A 131 5.01 -12.79 -8.42
C GLY A 131 5.29 -11.31 -8.33
N LYS A 132 5.01 -10.60 -9.41
CA LYS A 132 5.29 -9.18 -9.51
C LYS A 132 4.02 -8.37 -9.31
N LEU A 133 4.19 -7.25 -8.60
CA LEU A 133 3.16 -6.23 -8.47
C LEU A 133 3.72 -4.97 -9.13
N THR A 134 3.02 -4.49 -10.16
CA THR A 134 3.43 -3.28 -10.86
C THR A 134 2.25 -2.32 -10.93
N PHE A 135 2.48 -1.07 -10.55
CA PHE A 135 1.45 -0.04 -10.67
C PHE A 135 2.11 1.33 -10.75
N SER A 136 1.38 2.29 -11.28
CA SER A 136 1.85 3.66 -11.42
C SER A 136 0.91 4.61 -10.68
N GLN A 137 1.48 5.66 -10.10
CA GLN A 137 0.70 6.66 -9.40
C GLN A 137 1.41 8.00 -9.47
N LYS A 138 0.62 9.06 -9.65
CA LYS A 138 1.14 10.42 -9.66
C LYS A 138 1.07 10.99 -8.25
N PHE A 139 2.14 11.66 -7.85
CA PHE A 139 2.26 12.22 -6.50
C PHE A 139 2.36 13.72 -6.56
N TYR A 140 1.85 14.37 -5.51
CA TYR A 140 1.89 15.82 -5.34
C TYR A 140 2.53 16.10 -3.99
N THR A 141 3.47 17.04 -3.98
CA THR A 141 4.10 17.43 -2.71
C THR A 141 3.20 18.42 -1.98
N GLU A 142 3.40 18.51 -0.67
CA GLU A 142 2.70 19.46 0.19
C GLU A 142 3.73 20.33 0.89
N GLN A 143 3.35 21.58 1.15
CA GLN A 143 4.23 22.54 1.80
C GLN A 143 3.85 22.83 3.23
#